data_5eee3cb860547b5e5a45e939909a6d7a
#
_entry.id   5eee3cb860547b5e5a45e939909a6d7a
#
_cell.length_a   1.000
_cell.length_b   1.000
_cell.length_c   1.000
_cell.angle_alpha   90.00
_cell.angle_beta   90.00
_cell.angle_gamma   90.00
#
_symmetry.space_group_name_H-M   'P 1'
#
loop_
_entity.id
_entity.type
_entity.pdbx_description
1 polymer ?
#
loop_
_entity_poly.entity_id
_entity_poly.type
_entity_poly.pdbx_seq_one_letter_code
_entity_poly.pdbx_strand_id
1 'polypeptide(L)'
;MIRELGPGETNLAYDAMLELRPRIGSEADFVRVVDSTQRAQGFRLAGSFDDDEQAAAVAGFRVIDYLAWGHALYCDDLSTRANYRGRGHAGALMDWMIEEARRLGCREFHLDSGVGPDRTTAHRLYLNKGMRISAHHFSRPV
;
A
#
# COMPACT_ATOMS: atom_id res chain seq x y z
N MET A 1 -3.40 -6.29 14.50
CA MET A 1 -3.29 -4.85 14.88
C MET A 1 -2.70 -4.07 13.70
N ILE A 2 -3.30 -2.95 13.36
CA ILE A 2 -2.80 -2.09 12.29
C ILE A 2 -2.29 -0.79 12.88
N ARG A 3 -1.14 -0.32 12.40
CA ARG A 3 -0.58 0.98 12.78
C ARG A 3 0.29 1.56 11.68
N GLU A 4 0.42 2.87 11.68
CA GLU A 4 1.38 3.57 10.83
C GLU A 4 2.81 3.29 11.32
N LEU A 5 3.73 3.18 10.37
CA LEU A 5 5.16 2.95 10.59
C LEU A 5 5.92 4.23 10.25
N GLY A 6 6.48 4.86 11.26
CA GLY A 6 7.32 6.05 11.10
C GLY A 6 8.77 5.72 10.72
N PRO A 7 9.60 6.78 10.57
CA PRO A 7 11.05 6.61 10.50
C PRO A 7 11.57 5.81 11.71
N GLY A 8 12.48 4.88 11.47
CA GLY A 8 12.96 3.94 12.50
C GLY A 8 12.16 2.64 12.60
N GLU A 9 10.99 2.55 11.94
CA GLU A 9 10.16 1.34 11.89
C GLU A 9 9.98 0.81 10.46
N THR A 10 10.56 1.47 9.47
CA THR A 10 10.42 1.11 8.05
C THR A 10 10.84 -0.33 7.76
N ASN A 11 11.86 -0.83 8.46
CA ASN A 11 12.34 -2.21 8.34
C ASN A 11 11.26 -3.25 8.63
N LEU A 12 10.26 -2.93 9.46
CA LEU A 12 9.18 -3.85 9.82
C LEU A 12 8.25 -4.17 8.62
N ALA A 13 8.34 -3.38 7.57
CA ALA A 13 7.57 -3.57 6.34
C ALA A 13 8.33 -4.36 5.27
N TYR A 14 9.61 -4.63 5.47
CA TYR A 14 10.50 -5.14 4.41
C TYR A 14 10.03 -6.47 3.81
N ASP A 15 9.75 -7.46 4.65
CA ASP A 15 9.39 -8.79 4.16
C ASP A 15 8.14 -8.78 3.29
N ALA A 16 7.11 -8.06 3.71
CA ALA A 16 5.88 -7.95 2.93
C ALA A 16 6.07 -7.14 1.65
N MET A 17 6.87 -6.08 1.70
CA MET A 17 7.14 -5.25 0.53
C MET A 17 8.00 -5.99 -0.50
N LEU A 18 8.97 -6.78 -0.06
CA LEU A 18 9.84 -7.57 -0.93
C LEU A 18 9.04 -8.56 -1.81
N GLU A 19 7.98 -9.15 -1.26
CA GLU A 19 7.13 -10.07 -2.04
C GLU A 19 6.42 -9.37 -3.21
N LEU A 20 6.03 -8.11 -3.04
CA LEU A 20 5.39 -7.32 -4.09
C LEU A 20 6.42 -6.68 -5.03
N ARG A 21 7.54 -6.22 -4.47
CA ARG A 21 8.59 -5.46 -5.16
C ARG A 21 9.93 -6.18 -5.03
N PRO A 22 10.15 -7.30 -5.73
CA PRO A 22 11.35 -8.13 -5.53
C PRO A 22 12.67 -7.45 -5.90
N ARG A 23 12.62 -6.26 -6.53
CA ARG A 23 13.80 -5.49 -6.93
C ARG A 23 14.17 -4.36 -5.96
N ILE A 24 13.57 -4.30 -4.79
CA ILE A 24 13.85 -3.21 -3.83
C ILE A 24 15.23 -3.30 -3.17
N GLY A 25 15.97 -4.38 -3.39
CA GLY A 25 17.30 -4.58 -2.81
C GLY A 25 17.24 -5.18 -1.41
N SER A 26 18.28 -4.91 -0.60
CA SER A 26 18.34 -5.36 0.78
C SER A 26 17.38 -4.56 1.69
N GLU A 27 17.19 -5.06 2.92
CA GLU A 27 16.44 -4.32 3.94
C GLU A 27 17.01 -2.91 4.15
N ALA A 28 18.35 -2.79 4.23
CA ALA A 28 19.01 -1.50 4.38
C ALA A 28 18.77 -0.57 3.18
N ASP A 29 18.79 -1.08 1.96
CA ASP A 29 18.47 -0.32 0.75
C ASP A 29 17.02 0.16 0.77
N PHE A 30 16.09 -0.72 1.12
CA PHE A 30 14.67 -0.39 1.25
C PHE A 30 14.44 0.73 2.27
N VAL A 31 15.00 0.58 3.48
CA VAL A 31 14.89 1.59 4.54
C VAL A 31 15.45 2.94 4.07
N ARG A 32 16.62 2.92 3.44
CA ARG A 32 17.27 4.15 2.92
C ARG A 32 16.40 4.84 1.88
N VAL A 33 15.87 4.11 0.90
CA VAL A 33 15.04 4.68 -0.17
C VAL A 33 13.74 5.25 0.40
N VAL A 34 13.08 4.52 1.28
CA VAL A 34 11.83 4.99 1.90
C VAL A 34 12.09 6.23 2.76
N ASP A 35 13.03 6.16 3.68
CA ASP A 35 13.24 7.22 4.67
C ASP A 35 13.88 8.48 4.07
N SER A 36 14.81 8.31 3.10
CA SER A 36 15.54 9.45 2.52
C SER A 36 14.84 10.08 1.32
N THR A 37 14.02 9.34 0.58
CA THR A 37 13.44 9.80 -0.68
C THR A 37 11.92 9.77 -0.67
N GLN A 38 11.33 8.62 -0.41
CA GLN A 38 9.89 8.41 -0.55
C GLN A 38 9.08 9.26 0.45
N ARG A 39 9.50 9.28 1.72
CA ARG A 39 8.79 10.05 2.76
C ARG A 39 8.83 11.55 2.48
N ALA A 40 9.93 12.07 1.93
CA ALA A 40 10.03 13.46 1.50
C ALA A 40 9.06 13.81 0.37
N GLN A 41 8.62 12.80 -0.39
CA GLN A 41 7.62 12.92 -1.45
C GLN A 41 6.20 12.57 -0.98
N GLY A 42 5.98 12.52 0.33
CA GLY A 42 4.66 12.27 0.92
C GLY A 42 4.30 10.82 1.16
N PHE A 43 5.22 9.87 0.92
CA PHE A 43 4.95 8.46 1.16
C PHE A 43 4.77 8.16 2.65
N ARG A 44 3.70 7.44 2.95
CA ARG A 44 3.37 6.94 4.28
C ARG A 44 3.26 5.42 4.22
N LEU A 45 3.49 4.78 5.36
CA LEU A 45 3.56 3.33 5.45
C LEU A 45 2.77 2.84 6.65
N ALA A 46 1.90 1.85 6.44
CA ALA A 46 1.15 1.19 7.51
C ALA A 46 1.39 -0.31 7.46
N GLY A 47 1.46 -0.94 8.62
CA GLY A 47 1.61 -2.38 8.77
C GLY A 47 0.46 -3.01 9.53
N SER A 48 0.07 -4.19 9.08
CA SER A 48 -0.83 -5.09 9.81
C SER A 48 0.00 -6.21 10.42
N PHE A 49 -0.10 -6.39 11.74
CA PHE A 49 0.73 -7.32 12.51
C PHE A 49 -0.11 -8.48 13.04
N ASP A 50 0.49 -9.66 13.06
CA ASP A 50 -0.07 -10.89 13.62
C ASP A 50 0.87 -11.38 14.73
N ASP A 51 1.52 -12.50 14.55
CA ASP A 51 2.37 -13.19 15.55
C ASP A 51 3.89 -12.99 15.33
N ASP A 52 4.27 -12.15 14.39
CA ASP A 52 5.66 -11.89 13.99
C ASP A 52 6.02 -10.41 14.27
N GLU A 53 7.29 -10.14 14.47
CA GLU A 53 7.81 -8.76 14.56
C GLU A 53 7.67 -8.02 13.23
N GLN A 54 7.86 -8.72 12.11
CA GLN A 54 7.63 -8.18 10.78
C GLN A 54 6.13 -8.09 10.49
N ALA A 55 5.71 -7.04 9.79
CA ALA A 55 4.33 -6.91 9.39
C ALA A 55 3.90 -8.09 8.51
N ALA A 56 2.73 -8.65 8.80
CA ALA A 56 2.09 -9.68 7.98
C ALA A 56 1.65 -9.13 6.63
N ALA A 57 1.24 -7.87 6.61
CA ALA A 57 0.88 -7.13 5.41
C ALA A 57 1.21 -5.65 5.58
N VAL A 58 1.43 -4.97 4.46
CA VAL A 58 1.77 -3.54 4.44
C VAL A 58 1.00 -2.80 3.38
N ALA A 59 0.77 -1.52 3.64
CA ALA A 59 0.27 -0.56 2.67
C ALA A 59 1.19 0.66 2.62
N GLY A 60 1.65 1.00 1.41
CA GLY A 60 2.33 2.26 1.13
C GLY A 60 1.35 3.19 0.42
N PHE A 61 1.24 4.44 0.85
CA PHE A 61 0.24 5.36 0.33
C PHE A 61 0.67 6.81 0.45
N ARG A 62 -0.05 7.69 -0.25
CA ARG A 62 0.15 9.15 -0.22
C ARG A 62 -1.19 9.85 -0.17
N VAL A 63 -1.19 11.02 0.43
CA VAL A 63 -2.32 11.96 0.35
C VAL A 63 -1.87 13.11 -0.55
N ILE A 64 -2.59 13.31 -1.62
CA ILE A 64 -2.21 14.20 -2.72
C ILE A 64 -3.40 15.03 -3.19
N ASP A 65 -3.10 16.18 -3.77
CA ASP A 65 -4.09 17.08 -4.37
C ASP A 65 -3.99 17.02 -5.88
N TYR A 66 -4.97 16.42 -6.52
CA TYR A 66 -5.07 16.32 -7.97
C TYR A 66 -6.16 17.25 -8.52
N LEU A 67 -5.93 17.81 -9.69
CA LEU A 67 -6.99 18.54 -10.40
C LEU A 67 -8.17 17.63 -10.71
N ALA A 68 -7.90 16.37 -11.09
CA ALA A 68 -8.93 15.41 -11.46
C ALA A 68 -9.74 14.88 -10.26
N TRP A 69 -9.08 14.61 -9.13
CA TRP A 69 -9.69 13.91 -7.98
C TRP A 69 -9.84 14.76 -6.74
N GLY A 70 -9.29 15.99 -6.75
CA GLY A 70 -9.19 16.81 -5.55
C GLY A 70 -8.22 16.22 -4.55
N HIS A 71 -8.51 16.40 -3.27
CA HIS A 71 -7.74 15.82 -2.18
C HIS A 71 -8.05 14.33 -2.10
N ALA A 72 -7.05 13.48 -2.30
CA ALA A 72 -7.23 12.04 -2.45
C ALA A 72 -6.13 11.25 -1.73
N LEU A 73 -6.46 10.05 -1.28
CA LEU A 73 -5.47 9.07 -0.84
C LEU A 73 -5.20 8.11 -1.99
N TYR A 74 -3.93 7.97 -2.34
CA TYR A 74 -3.46 7.04 -3.36
C TYR A 74 -2.61 5.94 -2.72
N CYS A 75 -3.04 4.68 -2.89
CA CYS A 75 -2.29 3.52 -2.43
C CYS A 75 -1.28 3.08 -3.49
N ASP A 76 0.00 3.27 -3.21
CA ASP A 76 1.11 2.86 -4.09
C ASP A 76 1.31 1.34 -4.05
N ASP A 77 1.27 0.75 -2.86
CA ASP A 77 1.64 -0.63 -2.60
C ASP A 77 0.69 -1.24 -1.56
N LEU A 78 0.23 -2.46 -1.83
CA LEU A 78 -0.53 -3.25 -0.87
C LEU A 78 -0.08 -4.70 -1.01
N SER A 79 0.54 -5.25 0.02
CA SER A 79 1.14 -6.57 -0.03
C SER A 79 0.90 -7.35 1.26
N THR A 80 0.57 -8.62 1.12
CA THR A 80 0.47 -9.58 2.22
C THR A 80 1.48 -10.69 2.01
N ARG A 81 2.31 -10.97 3.02
CA ARG A 81 3.26 -12.09 3.00
C ARG A 81 2.51 -13.40 2.74
N ALA A 82 3.10 -14.29 1.94
CA ALA A 82 2.47 -15.53 1.48
C ALA A 82 1.86 -16.36 2.63
N ASN A 83 2.59 -16.47 3.74
CA ASN A 83 2.18 -17.26 4.92
C ASN A 83 1.00 -16.65 5.69
N TYR A 84 0.65 -15.40 5.41
CA TYR A 84 -0.42 -14.66 6.09
C TYR A 84 -1.63 -14.38 5.19
N ARG A 85 -1.61 -14.87 3.94
CA ARG A 85 -2.72 -14.70 3.00
C ARG A 85 -3.97 -15.43 3.47
N GLY A 86 -5.13 -14.90 3.07
CA GLY A 86 -6.42 -15.49 3.46
C GLY A 86 -6.86 -15.20 4.89
N ARG A 87 -6.12 -14.37 5.63
CA ARG A 87 -6.45 -14.00 7.03
C ARG A 87 -7.06 -12.60 7.16
N GLY A 88 -7.36 -11.92 6.06
CA GLY A 88 -8.03 -10.63 6.07
C GLY A 88 -7.13 -9.39 6.23
N HIS A 89 -5.81 -9.52 6.26
CA HIS A 89 -4.88 -8.41 6.49
C HIS A 89 -5.00 -7.30 5.43
N ALA A 90 -5.07 -7.65 4.15
CA ALA A 90 -5.19 -6.67 3.08
C ALA A 90 -6.50 -5.89 3.16
N GLY A 91 -7.61 -6.58 3.42
CA GLY A 91 -8.92 -5.96 3.61
C GLY A 91 -8.94 -5.00 4.79
N ALA A 92 -8.34 -5.40 5.90
CA ALA A 92 -8.23 -4.57 7.09
C ALA A 92 -7.36 -3.32 6.85
N LEU A 93 -6.25 -3.45 6.10
CA LEU A 93 -5.43 -2.30 5.70
C LEU A 93 -6.19 -1.35 4.78
N MET A 94 -7.00 -1.87 3.86
CA MET A 94 -7.85 -1.02 3.02
C MET A 94 -8.87 -0.24 3.85
N ASP A 95 -9.53 -0.90 4.79
CA ASP A 95 -10.48 -0.22 5.68
C ASP A 95 -9.78 0.86 6.50
N TRP A 96 -8.59 0.58 7.03
CA TRP A 96 -7.78 1.54 7.76
C TRP A 96 -7.40 2.75 6.89
N MET A 97 -6.96 2.54 5.65
CA MET A 97 -6.64 3.63 4.72
C MET A 97 -7.87 4.47 4.36
N ILE A 98 -9.03 3.84 4.18
CA ILE A 98 -10.29 4.54 3.88
C ILE A 98 -10.70 5.43 5.07
N GLU A 99 -10.58 4.93 6.30
CA GLU A 99 -10.84 5.73 7.50
C GLU A 99 -9.85 6.89 7.65
N GLU A 100 -8.56 6.64 7.36
CA GLU A 100 -7.54 7.68 7.36
C GLU A 100 -7.84 8.75 6.28
N ALA A 101 -8.27 8.34 5.11
CA ALA A 101 -8.70 9.25 4.05
C ALA A 101 -9.88 10.13 4.51
N ARG A 102 -10.86 9.55 5.18
CA ARG A 102 -11.99 10.30 5.76
C ARG A 102 -11.51 11.30 6.82
N ARG A 103 -10.65 10.85 7.73
CA ARG A 103 -10.08 11.71 8.78
C ARG A 103 -9.34 12.92 8.21
N LEU A 104 -8.68 12.75 7.07
CA LEU A 104 -7.92 13.79 6.39
C LEU A 104 -8.75 14.64 5.41
N GLY A 105 -10.05 14.38 5.30
CA GLY A 105 -10.92 15.11 4.39
C GLY A 105 -10.73 14.76 2.92
N CYS A 106 -10.17 13.59 2.63
CA CYS A 106 -10.04 13.14 1.24
C CYS A 106 -11.41 12.84 0.63
N ARG A 107 -11.55 13.16 -0.65
CA ARG A 107 -12.78 12.93 -1.42
C ARG A 107 -12.80 11.56 -2.08
N GLU A 108 -11.65 10.99 -2.39
CA GLU A 108 -11.50 9.73 -3.12
C GLU A 108 -10.32 8.92 -2.61
N PHE A 109 -10.41 7.61 -2.81
CA PHE A 109 -9.36 6.62 -2.58
C PHE A 109 -9.03 5.94 -3.89
N HIS A 110 -7.76 5.91 -4.28
CA HIS A 110 -7.28 5.37 -5.55
C HIS A 110 -6.18 4.35 -5.37
N LEU A 111 -6.11 3.37 -6.28
CA LEU A 111 -4.97 2.52 -6.50
C LEU A 111 -4.92 2.05 -7.95
N ASP A 112 -3.76 1.62 -8.41
CA ASP A 112 -3.61 0.88 -9.66
C ASP A 112 -3.33 -0.59 -9.36
N SER A 113 -3.80 -1.49 -10.22
CA SER A 113 -3.53 -2.92 -10.12
C SER A 113 -3.22 -3.49 -11.49
N GLY A 114 -2.24 -4.40 -11.54
CA GLY A 114 -1.93 -5.14 -12.75
C GLY A 114 -3.13 -5.97 -13.21
N VAL A 115 -3.11 -6.38 -14.47
CA VAL A 115 -4.24 -7.07 -15.14
C VAL A 115 -4.00 -8.56 -15.34
N GLY A 116 -2.87 -9.09 -14.87
CA GLY A 116 -2.56 -10.52 -14.98
C GLY A 116 -3.48 -11.40 -14.12
N PRO A 117 -3.58 -12.71 -14.46
CA PRO A 117 -4.45 -13.64 -13.71
C PRO A 117 -4.03 -13.82 -12.24
N ASP A 118 -2.77 -13.57 -11.90
CA ASP A 118 -2.24 -13.54 -10.54
C ASP A 118 -2.83 -12.41 -9.69
N ARG A 119 -3.48 -11.41 -10.30
CA ARG A 119 -4.13 -10.27 -9.62
C ARG A 119 -5.63 -10.49 -9.36
N THR A 120 -6.19 -11.62 -9.72
CA THR A 120 -7.64 -11.90 -9.62
C THR A 120 -8.15 -11.76 -8.18
N THR A 121 -7.43 -12.32 -7.21
CA THR A 121 -7.82 -12.22 -5.78
C THR A 121 -7.80 -10.77 -5.30
N ALA A 122 -6.78 -9.99 -5.70
CA ALA A 122 -6.68 -8.57 -5.37
C ALA A 122 -7.85 -7.79 -5.98
N HIS A 123 -8.20 -8.04 -7.24
CA HIS A 123 -9.34 -7.39 -7.91
C HIS A 123 -10.67 -7.67 -7.19
N ARG A 124 -10.89 -8.91 -6.76
CA ARG A 124 -12.08 -9.25 -5.97
C ARG A 124 -12.16 -8.46 -4.68
N LEU A 125 -11.03 -8.32 -3.97
CA LEU A 125 -10.95 -7.52 -2.76
C LEU A 125 -11.35 -6.06 -3.04
N TYR A 126 -10.79 -5.45 -4.07
CA TYR A 126 -11.08 -4.06 -4.42
C TYR A 126 -12.56 -3.85 -4.76
N LEU A 127 -13.12 -4.70 -5.59
CA LEU A 127 -14.55 -4.65 -5.95
C LEU A 127 -15.45 -4.87 -4.73
N ASN A 128 -15.10 -5.80 -3.84
CA ASN A 128 -15.84 -6.04 -2.60
C ASN A 128 -15.77 -4.87 -1.62
N LYS A 129 -14.73 -4.03 -1.71
CA LYS A 129 -14.61 -2.78 -0.95
C LYS A 129 -15.31 -1.59 -1.61
N GLY A 130 -16.09 -1.82 -2.66
CA GLY A 130 -16.86 -0.78 -3.33
C GLY A 130 -16.06 0.01 -4.37
N MET A 131 -14.87 -0.44 -4.73
CA MET A 131 -14.09 0.19 -5.81
C MET A 131 -14.60 -0.24 -7.18
N ARG A 132 -14.30 0.56 -8.19
CA ARG A 132 -14.57 0.26 -9.58
C ARG A 132 -13.33 0.51 -10.42
N ILE A 133 -13.24 -0.12 -11.57
CA ILE A 133 -12.21 0.20 -12.56
C ILE A 133 -12.61 1.52 -13.21
N SER A 134 -11.83 2.57 -12.98
CA SER A 134 -12.17 3.93 -13.43
C SER A 134 -11.28 4.43 -14.56
N ALA A 135 -10.14 3.80 -14.82
CA ALA A 135 -9.18 4.21 -15.83
C ALA A 135 -8.29 3.05 -16.25
N HIS A 136 -7.62 3.21 -17.38
CA HIS A 136 -6.51 2.38 -17.82
C HIS A 136 -5.20 3.11 -17.54
N HIS A 137 -4.22 2.41 -16.99
CA HIS A 137 -2.88 2.92 -16.75
C HIS A 137 -1.98 2.61 -17.94
N PHE A 138 -1.35 3.64 -18.52
CA PHE A 138 -0.40 3.49 -19.63
C PHE A 138 1.01 3.82 -19.15
N SER A 139 1.99 3.00 -19.53
CA SER A 139 3.38 3.21 -19.18
C SER A 139 4.31 2.85 -20.33
N ARG A 140 5.49 3.48 -20.37
CA ARG A 140 6.58 3.10 -21.30
C ARG A 140 7.94 3.43 -20.67
N PRO A 141 9.01 2.70 -21.04
CA PRO A 141 10.39 3.14 -20.75
C PRO A 141 10.72 4.43 -21.49
N VAL A 142 11.65 5.20 -20.94
CA VAL A 142 12.21 6.42 -21.57
C VAL A 142 13.69 6.27 -21.73
#